data_375e20bce69cb92aeadad0eceb9b5a2a
#
_entry.id   375e20bce69cb92aeadad0eceb9b5a2a
#
_cell.length_a   1.000
_cell.length_b   1.000
_cell.length_c   1.000
_cell.angle_alpha   90.00
_cell.angle_beta   90.00
_cell.angle_gamma   90.00
#
_symmetry.space_group_name_H-M   'P 1'
#
loop_
_entity.id
_entity.type
_entity.pdbx_description
1 polymer ?
#
loop_
_entity_poly.entity_id
_entity_poly.type
_entity_poly.pdbx_seq_one_letter_code
_entity_poly.pdbx_strand_id
1 'polypeptide(L)'
;MDRFIFNRLWAAVKREILTILAEDVSTPEEIDLLWENMFQLPTSKPPCRLMDQIGLDTVALIEDNYIQERYLDGKLTVDWLRENYIQQGKFGQKSEHGGLYTTVKNSRAAEEEIFLLDVGLGANNPDMSTIATAGQILKFTPSSHSIETLVSGQSLPDGIDISQRASRMFWTNMGRSTSTHDGSVHSANLDGSDIKTIIPSGAVHTPKQLVVDDANQHIYFCDREGMGVHQCNFDGSDHRILVQTGLLDHPEDKDDMTRWCVGIAVDPARGYVYWTQKGPSKAGKGRIFRAEREILAGETASNRSDIELLLQGLPEPIDLELDRKNQVLYWTDRGEHPVGCSLNRISVAGDEIQPESKEILARQFHEPIGLKLNTKNEVIVADLGGSVYRVGQGKTVILENQVCYTGVGLQE
;
A
#
# COMPACT_ATOMS: atom_id res chain seq x y z
N MET A 1 44.80 -15.68 -9.58
CA MET A 1 44.63 -15.62 -11.05
C MET A 1 43.25 -15.09 -11.45
N ASP A 2 42.21 -15.44 -10.72
CA ASP A 2 40.82 -15.07 -11.07
C ASP A 2 40.48 -13.59 -11.02
N ARG A 3 41.04 -12.84 -10.05
CA ARG A 3 40.82 -11.38 -9.92
C ARG A 3 41.38 -10.58 -11.12
N PHE A 4 42.45 -11.03 -11.74
CA PHE A 4 43.04 -10.33 -12.89
C PHE A 4 42.17 -10.48 -14.14
N ILE A 5 41.63 -11.66 -14.37
CA ILE A 5 40.72 -11.93 -15.51
C ILE A 5 39.43 -11.13 -15.33
N PHE A 6 38.83 -11.16 -14.14
CA PHE A 6 37.62 -10.40 -13.84
C PHE A 6 37.81 -8.90 -14.05
N ASN A 7 38.86 -8.31 -13.51
CA ASN A 7 39.13 -6.88 -13.68
C ASN A 7 39.30 -6.48 -15.14
N ARG A 8 39.87 -7.38 -15.96
CA ARG A 8 40.05 -7.13 -17.39
C ARG A 8 38.74 -7.16 -18.18
N LEU A 9 37.87 -8.10 -17.87
CA LEU A 9 36.53 -8.18 -18.43
C LEU A 9 35.68 -6.99 -17.98
N TRP A 10 35.74 -6.68 -16.69
CA TRP A 10 35.01 -5.55 -16.12
C TRP A 10 35.44 -4.21 -16.74
N ALA A 11 36.73 -4.03 -17.00
CA ALA A 11 37.22 -2.82 -17.68
C ALA A 11 36.66 -2.66 -19.10
N ALA A 12 36.52 -3.76 -19.83
CA ALA A 12 35.94 -3.73 -21.18
C ALA A 12 34.44 -3.38 -21.13
N VAL A 13 33.70 -4.01 -20.23
CA VAL A 13 32.27 -3.73 -20.02
C VAL A 13 32.04 -2.27 -19.61
N LYS A 14 32.76 -1.81 -18.59
CA LYS A 14 32.70 -0.42 -18.11
C LYS A 14 32.96 0.59 -19.24
N ARG A 15 33.99 0.33 -20.04
CA ARG A 15 34.38 1.20 -21.15
C ARG A 15 33.25 1.34 -22.18
N GLU A 16 32.63 0.21 -22.56
CA GLU A 16 31.53 0.21 -23.50
C GLU A 16 30.30 0.94 -22.94
N ILE A 17 29.98 0.74 -21.67
CA ILE A 17 28.91 1.46 -20.99
C ILE A 17 29.14 2.98 -21.01
N LEU A 18 30.35 3.45 -20.73
CA LEU A 18 30.67 4.87 -20.80
C LEU A 18 30.54 5.42 -22.24
N THR A 19 30.88 4.63 -23.26
CA THR A 19 30.69 4.99 -24.68
C THR A 19 29.21 5.12 -25.02
N ILE A 20 28.38 4.15 -24.64
CA ILE A 20 26.92 4.16 -24.84
C ILE A 20 26.29 5.41 -24.19
N LEU A 21 26.71 5.75 -22.97
CA LEU A 21 26.22 6.95 -22.27
C LEU A 21 26.72 8.24 -22.91
N ALA A 22 27.96 8.27 -23.40
CA ALA A 22 28.54 9.43 -24.06
C ALA A 22 27.92 9.71 -25.45
N GLU A 23 27.45 8.68 -26.12
CA GLU A 23 26.75 8.75 -27.41
C GLU A 23 25.24 8.98 -27.26
N ASP A 24 24.74 9.12 -26.02
CA ASP A 24 23.31 9.31 -25.69
C ASP A 24 22.40 8.21 -26.28
N VAL A 25 22.93 6.97 -26.37
CA VAL A 25 22.20 5.81 -26.89
C VAL A 25 21.25 5.23 -25.84
N SER A 26 21.60 5.33 -24.55
CA SER A 26 20.80 4.81 -23.43
C SER A 26 21.10 5.59 -22.14
N THR A 27 20.29 5.35 -21.11
CA THR A 27 20.46 5.94 -19.77
C THR A 27 21.08 4.94 -18.79
N PRO A 28 21.67 5.40 -17.67
CA PRO A 28 22.18 4.50 -16.61
C PRO A 28 21.11 3.53 -16.11
N GLU A 29 19.85 4.00 -15.97
CA GLU A 29 18.72 3.22 -15.49
C GLU A 29 18.35 2.09 -16.46
N GLU A 30 18.31 2.38 -17.75
CA GLU A 30 17.98 1.40 -18.80
C GLU A 30 19.08 0.34 -18.93
N ILE A 31 20.35 0.75 -18.90
CA ILE A 31 21.50 -0.17 -18.94
C ILE A 31 21.47 -1.11 -17.73
N ASP A 32 21.24 -0.58 -16.55
CA ASP A 32 21.20 -1.37 -15.32
C ASP A 32 19.99 -2.32 -15.30
N LEU A 33 18.83 -1.87 -15.76
CA LEU A 33 17.63 -2.72 -15.90
C LEU A 33 17.85 -3.87 -16.90
N LEU A 34 18.46 -3.57 -18.06
CA LEU A 34 18.81 -4.59 -19.06
C LEU A 34 19.77 -5.62 -18.47
N TRP A 35 20.78 -5.16 -17.74
CA TRP A 35 21.75 -6.03 -17.08
C TRP A 35 21.12 -6.97 -16.05
N GLU A 36 20.24 -6.45 -15.19
CA GLU A 36 19.50 -7.24 -14.21
C GLU A 36 18.62 -8.31 -14.87
N ASN A 37 17.91 -7.95 -15.96
CA ASN A 37 17.06 -8.88 -16.70
C ASN A 37 17.84 -9.98 -17.43
N MET A 38 19.03 -9.66 -17.97
CA MET A 38 19.85 -10.63 -18.72
C MET A 38 20.57 -11.64 -17.79
N PHE A 39 21.08 -11.19 -16.67
CA PHE A 39 21.95 -12.02 -15.83
C PHE A 39 21.29 -12.60 -14.61
N GLN A 40 20.10 -12.10 -14.18
CA GLN A 40 19.30 -12.60 -13.06
C GLN A 40 20.12 -12.92 -11.80
N LEU A 41 21.14 -12.12 -11.50
CA LEU A 41 22.09 -12.38 -10.42
C LEU A 41 21.56 -11.78 -9.10
N PRO A 42 21.22 -12.59 -8.08
CA PRO A 42 20.58 -12.11 -6.86
C PRO A 42 21.43 -11.19 -5.97
N THR A 43 22.74 -11.08 -6.24
CA THR A 43 23.71 -10.42 -5.34
C THR A 43 24.68 -9.46 -6.03
N SER A 44 24.67 -9.33 -7.34
CA SER A 44 25.59 -8.39 -8.03
C SER A 44 24.87 -7.08 -8.35
N LYS A 45 25.47 -5.96 -7.98
CA LYS A 45 24.97 -4.65 -8.39
C LYS A 45 25.20 -4.47 -9.89
N PRO A 46 24.21 -3.90 -10.60
CA PRO A 46 24.34 -3.61 -12.02
C PRO A 46 25.43 -2.55 -12.27
N PRO A 47 25.96 -2.48 -13.51
CA PRO A 47 27.23 -1.82 -13.79
C PRO A 47 27.26 -0.31 -13.52
N CYS A 48 26.21 0.43 -13.87
CA CYS A 48 26.18 1.87 -13.62
C CYS A 48 26.08 2.20 -12.13
N ARG A 49 25.26 1.47 -11.38
CA ARG A 49 25.18 1.58 -9.90
C ARG A 49 26.50 1.18 -9.22
N LEU A 50 27.21 0.20 -9.79
CA LEU A 50 28.52 -0.19 -9.28
C LEU A 50 29.57 0.91 -9.50
N MET A 51 29.59 1.57 -10.66
CA MET A 51 30.46 2.72 -10.95
C MET A 51 30.17 3.88 -9.98
N ASP A 52 28.92 4.21 -9.73
CA ASP A 52 28.51 5.26 -8.78
C ASP A 52 28.93 4.93 -7.34
N GLN A 53 28.86 3.66 -6.95
CA GLN A 53 29.29 3.22 -5.62
C GLN A 53 30.81 3.28 -5.43
N ILE A 54 31.58 2.88 -6.45
CA ILE A 54 33.05 2.95 -6.43
C ILE A 54 33.51 4.40 -6.38
N GLY A 55 32.80 5.27 -7.05
CA GLY A 55 33.09 6.68 -7.27
C GLY A 55 33.63 6.95 -8.68
N LEU A 56 33.02 7.91 -9.38
CA LEU A 56 33.36 8.23 -10.77
C LEU A 56 34.78 8.76 -10.93
N ASP A 57 35.31 9.42 -9.93
CA ASP A 57 36.73 9.81 -9.83
C ASP A 57 37.66 8.60 -9.87
N THR A 58 37.33 7.55 -9.10
CA THR A 58 38.08 6.28 -9.07
C THR A 58 37.92 5.54 -10.41
N VAL A 59 36.71 5.54 -10.98
CA VAL A 59 36.41 4.97 -12.31
C VAL A 59 37.29 5.65 -13.38
N ALA A 60 37.41 6.98 -13.36
CA ALA A 60 38.26 7.74 -14.26
C ALA A 60 39.74 7.37 -14.13
N LEU A 61 40.27 7.27 -12.92
CA LEU A 61 41.67 6.87 -12.67
C LEU A 61 41.98 5.46 -13.22
N ILE A 62 41.02 4.53 -13.05
CA ILE A 62 41.17 3.17 -13.61
C ILE A 62 41.17 3.23 -15.13
N GLU A 63 40.31 4.04 -15.74
CA GLU A 63 40.24 4.19 -17.20
C GLU A 63 41.51 4.84 -17.76
N ASP A 64 42.06 5.87 -17.12
CA ASP A 64 43.34 6.48 -17.50
C ASP A 64 44.46 5.44 -17.59
N ASN A 65 44.59 4.56 -16.61
CA ASN A 65 45.61 3.50 -16.62
C ASN A 65 45.42 2.56 -17.81
N TYR A 66 44.15 2.19 -18.14
CA TYR A 66 43.87 1.35 -19.31
C TYR A 66 44.17 2.06 -20.63
N ILE A 67 43.86 3.34 -20.76
CA ILE A 67 44.17 4.17 -21.94
C ILE A 67 45.69 4.21 -22.13
N GLN A 68 46.41 4.50 -21.06
CA GLN A 68 47.90 4.60 -21.12
C GLN A 68 48.54 3.24 -21.45
N GLU A 69 48.13 2.15 -20.80
CA GLU A 69 48.73 0.82 -21.00
C GLU A 69 48.41 0.22 -22.37
N ARG A 70 47.30 0.63 -23.01
CA ARG A 70 46.79 -0.01 -24.21
C ARG A 70 46.67 0.91 -25.40
N TYR A 71 47.09 2.16 -25.26
CA TYR A 71 47.03 3.18 -26.33
C TYR A 71 45.59 3.36 -26.85
N LEU A 72 44.59 3.42 -25.93
CA LEU A 72 43.19 3.57 -26.30
C LEU A 72 42.81 5.06 -26.38
N ASP A 73 41.72 5.36 -27.11
CA ASP A 73 41.10 6.69 -27.09
C ASP A 73 40.27 6.89 -25.85
N GLY A 74 40.40 8.03 -25.18
CA GLY A 74 39.65 8.38 -23.93
C GLY A 74 38.48 9.31 -24.16
N LYS A 75 38.27 9.80 -25.38
CA LYS A 75 37.31 10.88 -25.68
C LYS A 75 35.86 10.56 -25.24
N LEU A 76 35.35 9.37 -25.58
CA LEU A 76 34.01 8.92 -25.25
C LEU A 76 33.92 8.17 -23.88
N THR A 77 35.01 8.13 -23.13
CA THR A 77 35.04 7.46 -21.82
C THR A 77 35.48 8.44 -20.73
N VAL A 78 36.78 8.52 -20.45
CA VAL A 78 37.27 9.29 -19.30
C VAL A 78 37.14 10.81 -19.51
N ASP A 79 37.30 11.33 -20.72
CA ASP A 79 37.17 12.76 -20.98
C ASP A 79 35.70 13.18 -20.87
N TRP A 80 34.79 12.42 -21.47
CA TRP A 80 33.35 12.62 -21.32
C TRP A 80 32.90 12.53 -19.84
N LEU A 81 33.42 11.53 -19.07
CA LEU A 81 33.08 11.36 -17.67
C LEU A 81 33.57 12.55 -16.83
N ARG A 82 34.73 13.10 -17.15
CA ARG A 82 35.26 14.30 -16.48
C ARG A 82 34.43 15.53 -16.78
N GLU A 83 34.13 15.79 -18.03
CA GLU A 83 33.39 16.97 -18.46
C GLU A 83 31.96 17.00 -17.92
N ASN A 84 31.27 15.87 -17.94
CA ASN A 84 29.85 15.80 -17.63
C ASN A 84 29.56 15.52 -16.16
N TYR A 85 30.52 14.99 -15.39
CA TYR A 85 30.32 14.59 -14.00
C TYR A 85 31.40 15.14 -13.05
N ILE A 86 32.65 14.75 -13.23
CA ILE A 86 33.70 14.99 -12.24
C ILE A 86 33.97 16.49 -12.03
N GLN A 87 34.06 17.27 -13.10
CA GLN A 87 34.24 18.74 -13.04
C GLN A 87 33.06 19.47 -12.39
N GLN A 88 31.89 18.82 -12.36
CA GLN A 88 30.69 19.32 -11.70
C GLN A 88 30.58 18.85 -10.25
N GLY A 89 31.59 18.17 -9.69
CA GLY A 89 31.58 17.60 -8.35
C GLY A 89 30.68 16.36 -8.19
N LYS A 90 30.23 15.75 -9.28
CA LYS A 90 29.39 14.56 -9.30
C LYS A 90 30.27 13.31 -9.30
N PHE A 91 30.59 12.79 -8.10
CA PHE A 91 31.50 11.66 -7.94
C PHE A 91 30.79 10.33 -7.66
N GLY A 92 29.46 10.25 -7.74
CA GLY A 92 28.65 9.09 -7.36
C GLY A 92 28.11 9.17 -5.94
N GLN A 93 27.80 8.03 -5.33
CA GLN A 93 27.20 7.95 -3.98
C GLN A 93 28.02 8.62 -2.87
N LYS A 94 29.30 8.90 -3.10
CA LYS A 94 30.19 9.58 -2.14
C LYS A 94 30.12 11.10 -2.21
N SER A 95 29.34 11.65 -3.13
CA SER A 95 29.22 13.08 -3.40
C SER A 95 27.81 13.58 -3.13
N GLU A 96 27.68 14.76 -2.53
CA GLU A 96 26.40 15.44 -2.35
C GLU A 96 25.75 15.85 -3.69
N HIS A 97 26.52 15.86 -4.77
CA HIS A 97 26.07 16.23 -6.11
C HIS A 97 25.72 15.05 -7.02
N GLY A 98 25.81 13.80 -6.50
CA GLY A 98 25.51 12.60 -7.27
C GLY A 98 26.60 12.11 -8.19
N GLY A 99 26.19 11.29 -9.13
CA GLY A 99 27.03 10.70 -10.16
C GLY A 99 26.26 10.46 -11.44
N LEU A 100 26.35 9.23 -11.98
CA LEU A 100 25.53 8.78 -13.11
C LEU A 100 24.03 8.84 -12.75
N TYR A 101 23.74 8.55 -11.50
CA TYR A 101 22.43 8.83 -10.92
C TYR A 101 22.46 10.21 -10.23
N THR A 102 21.45 11.01 -10.48
CA THR A 102 21.26 12.20 -9.66
C THR A 102 21.27 11.73 -8.20
N THR A 103 22.04 12.44 -7.32
CA THR A 103 21.66 12.34 -5.92
C THR A 103 20.25 12.90 -5.85
N VAL A 104 19.29 12.03 -5.85
CA VAL A 104 18.25 12.19 -4.90
C VAL A 104 19.03 12.41 -3.60
N LYS A 105 19.11 13.67 -3.08
CA LYS A 105 19.52 14.00 -1.70
C LYS A 105 18.94 12.91 -0.88
N ASN A 106 19.72 12.04 -0.22
CA ASN A 106 19.17 10.91 0.47
C ASN A 106 17.69 11.15 0.81
N SER A 107 16.80 11.05 -0.16
CA SER A 107 15.57 10.41 0.12
C SER A 107 16.12 9.02 0.41
N ARG A 108 16.35 8.65 1.67
CA ARG A 108 16.19 7.31 2.18
C ARG A 108 15.24 6.69 1.20
N ALA A 109 15.60 5.62 0.50
CA ALA A 109 14.63 4.83 -0.25
C ALA A 109 13.44 4.82 0.66
N ALA A 110 12.31 5.50 0.27
CA ALA A 110 11.42 6.09 1.27
C ALA A 110 11.18 4.98 2.25
N GLU A 111 11.64 5.16 3.48
CA GLU A 111 11.75 4.06 4.41
C GLU A 111 10.33 3.63 4.57
N GLU A 112 9.98 2.42 4.20
CA GLU A 112 8.61 1.94 4.26
C GLU A 112 8.08 2.24 5.66
N GLU A 113 7.17 3.16 5.77
CA GLU A 113 6.49 3.50 7.01
C GLU A 113 5.10 2.89 6.98
N ILE A 114 4.80 2.09 7.99
CA ILE A 114 3.53 1.40 8.13
C ILE A 114 2.70 2.10 9.20
N PHE A 115 1.56 2.64 8.81
CA PHE A 115 0.59 3.24 9.73
C PHE A 115 -0.41 2.18 10.16
N LEU A 116 -0.57 2.03 11.46
CA LEU A 116 -1.40 0.98 12.06
C LEU A 116 -2.47 1.61 12.97
N LEU A 117 -3.64 1.05 12.96
CA LEU A 117 -4.69 1.37 13.92
C LEU A 117 -4.74 0.31 15.00
N ASP A 118 -4.48 0.72 16.25
CA ASP A 118 -4.83 -0.06 17.43
C ASP A 118 -6.26 0.34 17.86
N VAL A 119 -7.16 -0.63 17.85
CA VAL A 119 -8.56 -0.39 18.20
C VAL A 119 -8.79 -0.15 19.70
N GLY A 120 -7.77 -0.39 20.53
CA GLY A 120 -7.82 -0.19 21.97
C GLY A 120 -8.41 -1.36 22.77
N LEU A 121 -8.45 -2.57 22.19
CA LEU A 121 -8.99 -3.79 22.82
C LEU A 121 -7.93 -4.75 23.36
N GLY A 122 -6.66 -4.45 23.22
CA GLY A 122 -5.57 -5.37 23.58
C GLY A 122 -5.41 -5.59 25.08
N ALA A 123 -4.55 -6.54 25.45
CA ALA A 123 -4.23 -6.87 26.84
C ALA A 123 -3.68 -5.68 27.65
N ASN A 124 -3.16 -4.66 26.97
CA ASN A 124 -2.69 -3.42 27.58
C ASN A 124 -3.84 -2.50 28.06
N ASN A 125 -5.09 -2.77 27.66
CA ASN A 125 -6.27 -2.04 28.09
C ASN A 125 -7.34 -3.00 28.68
N PRO A 126 -7.18 -3.45 29.91
CA PRO A 126 -8.15 -4.35 30.56
C PRO A 126 -9.46 -3.66 30.99
N ASP A 127 -9.50 -2.32 30.96
CA ASP A 127 -10.69 -1.55 31.36
C ASP A 127 -11.58 -1.25 30.16
N MET A 128 -12.60 -2.07 29.95
CA MET A 128 -13.59 -1.92 28.89
C MET A 128 -14.35 -0.59 28.94
N SER A 129 -14.36 0.11 30.09
CA SER A 129 -15.01 1.43 30.19
C SER A 129 -14.28 2.53 29.46
N THR A 130 -12.98 2.36 29.17
CA THR A 130 -12.13 3.31 28.46
C THR A 130 -12.00 3.02 26.98
N ILE A 131 -12.61 1.96 26.49
CA ILE A 131 -12.46 1.48 25.09
C ILE A 131 -12.80 2.56 24.05
N ALA A 132 -13.77 3.42 24.36
CA ALA A 132 -14.20 4.49 23.49
C ALA A 132 -13.12 5.58 23.24
N THR A 133 -12.03 5.57 23.99
CA THR A 133 -10.93 6.54 23.91
C THR A 133 -9.55 5.87 23.99
N ALA A 134 -9.49 4.55 23.93
CA ALA A 134 -8.26 3.79 24.05
C ALA A 134 -7.56 3.57 22.69
N GLY A 135 -8.25 3.81 21.59
CA GLY A 135 -7.71 3.63 20.23
C GLY A 135 -6.56 4.58 19.93
N GLN A 136 -5.63 4.12 19.09
CA GLN A 136 -4.43 4.87 18.70
C GLN A 136 -4.12 4.69 17.23
N ILE A 137 -3.40 5.69 16.68
CA ILE A 137 -2.72 5.59 15.38
C ILE A 137 -1.23 5.48 15.66
N LEU A 138 -0.63 4.42 15.16
CA LEU A 138 0.78 4.09 15.35
C LEU A 138 1.50 4.17 14.01
N LYS A 139 2.77 4.58 14.04
CA LYS A 139 3.70 4.46 12.92
C LYS A 139 4.77 3.43 13.26
N PHE A 140 4.90 2.42 12.43
CA PHE A 140 5.91 1.38 12.53
C PHE A 140 6.90 1.52 11.38
N THR A 141 8.18 1.57 11.72
CA THR A 141 9.30 1.61 10.77
C THR A 141 10.01 0.26 10.79
N PRO A 142 9.81 -0.62 9.79
CA PRO A 142 10.36 -1.97 9.79
C PRO A 142 11.89 -2.04 9.87
N SER A 143 12.60 -1.12 9.22
CA SER A 143 14.08 -1.11 9.18
C SER A 143 14.74 -0.90 10.56
N SER A 144 14.12 -0.08 11.41
CA SER A 144 14.58 0.22 12.77
C SER A 144 13.81 -0.55 13.85
N HIS A 145 12.75 -1.26 13.47
CA HIS A 145 11.81 -1.92 14.38
C HIS A 145 11.21 -0.97 15.42
N SER A 146 11.07 0.31 15.06
CA SER A 146 10.54 1.34 15.96
C SER A 146 9.05 1.53 15.77
N ILE A 147 8.34 1.78 16.87
CA ILE A 147 6.91 2.12 16.89
C ILE A 147 6.78 3.48 17.58
N GLU A 148 6.03 4.37 16.95
CA GLU A 148 5.70 5.70 17.45
C GLU A 148 4.18 5.85 17.53
N THR A 149 3.65 6.37 18.63
CA THR A 149 2.23 6.74 18.73
C THR A 149 2.06 8.16 18.18
N LEU A 150 1.34 8.29 17.07
CA LEU A 150 1.07 9.57 16.43
C LEU A 150 -0.17 10.26 16.98
N VAL A 151 -1.25 9.50 17.17
CA VAL A 151 -2.53 10.02 17.66
C VAL A 151 -3.11 9.06 18.68
N SER A 152 -3.54 9.58 19.83
CA SER A 152 -4.21 8.82 20.90
C SER A 152 -5.67 9.25 21.05
N GLY A 153 -6.43 8.53 21.87
CA GLY A 153 -7.79 8.90 22.23
C GLY A 153 -8.81 8.66 21.13
N GLN A 154 -8.56 7.71 20.24
CA GLN A 154 -9.46 7.40 19.15
C GLN A 154 -10.59 6.46 19.59
N SER A 155 -11.77 6.65 18.97
CA SER A 155 -13.00 5.92 19.32
C SER A 155 -13.19 4.70 18.44
N LEU A 156 -12.53 3.58 18.78
CA LEU A 156 -12.56 2.34 17.98
C LEU A 156 -12.17 2.59 16.52
N PRO A 157 -10.93 3.01 16.24
CA PRO A 157 -10.48 3.23 14.86
C PRO A 157 -10.43 1.90 14.08
N ASP A 158 -10.76 1.94 12.75
CA ASP A 158 -10.87 0.70 11.97
C ASP A 158 -10.14 0.73 10.63
N GLY A 159 -10.42 1.69 9.75
CA GLY A 159 -9.77 1.84 8.45
C GLY A 159 -8.85 3.04 8.38
N ILE A 160 -7.71 2.90 7.72
CA ILE A 160 -6.73 3.98 7.49
C ILE A 160 -6.14 3.86 6.10
N ASP A 161 -5.97 5.00 5.42
CA ASP A 161 -5.20 5.09 4.18
C ASP A 161 -4.44 6.42 4.08
N ILE A 162 -3.41 6.42 3.22
CA ILE A 162 -2.45 7.52 3.08
C ILE A 162 -2.56 8.17 1.72
N SER A 163 -2.75 9.49 1.70
CA SER A 163 -2.51 10.30 0.50
C SER A 163 -1.04 10.66 0.42
N GLN A 164 -0.32 10.06 -0.52
CA GLN A 164 1.08 10.40 -0.78
C GLN A 164 1.21 11.84 -1.29
N ARG A 165 0.29 12.26 -2.15
CA ARG A 165 0.29 13.60 -2.76
C ARG A 165 0.00 14.71 -1.76
N ALA A 166 -0.97 14.50 -0.85
CA ALA A 166 -1.33 15.48 0.19
C ALA A 166 -0.46 15.35 1.44
N SER A 167 0.37 14.29 1.57
CA SER A 167 1.13 13.94 2.77
C SER A 167 0.23 13.90 4.02
N ARG A 168 -0.92 13.23 3.88
CA ARG A 168 -1.94 13.12 4.93
C ARG A 168 -2.44 11.70 5.08
N MET A 169 -2.71 11.33 6.32
CA MET A 169 -3.44 10.12 6.66
C MET A 169 -4.93 10.44 6.87
N PHE A 170 -5.78 9.48 6.50
CA PHE A 170 -7.24 9.52 6.71
C PHE A 170 -7.65 8.25 7.43
N TRP A 171 -8.54 8.36 8.42
CA TRP A 171 -9.01 7.20 9.17
C TRP A 171 -10.46 7.33 9.60
N THR A 172 -11.08 6.18 9.88
CA THR A 172 -12.42 6.05 10.42
C THR A 172 -12.38 5.75 11.91
N ASN A 173 -13.32 6.30 12.65
CA ASN A 173 -13.65 5.92 14.01
C ASN A 173 -15.07 5.33 14.04
N MET A 174 -15.24 4.12 14.57
CA MET A 174 -16.55 3.47 14.67
C MET A 174 -17.49 4.13 15.68
N GLY A 175 -16.96 5.02 16.54
CA GLY A 175 -17.70 5.66 17.62
C GLY A 175 -17.47 4.97 18.97
N ARG A 176 -18.23 5.33 19.99
CA ARG A 176 -18.09 4.77 21.34
C ARG A 176 -18.46 3.30 21.42
N SER A 177 -19.34 2.86 20.56
CA SER A 177 -19.66 1.46 20.31
C SER A 177 -20.30 1.34 18.92
N THR A 178 -20.35 0.13 18.39
CA THR A 178 -20.97 -0.15 17.08
C THR A 178 -22.50 0.04 17.06
N SER A 179 -23.12 0.39 18.19
CA SER A 179 -24.56 0.64 18.33
C SER A 179 -24.93 2.10 18.62
N THR A 180 -23.94 3.00 18.73
CA THR A 180 -24.19 4.38 19.21
C THR A 180 -24.44 5.40 18.11
N HIS A 181 -24.29 5.04 16.83
CA HIS A 181 -24.47 5.95 15.68
C HIS A 181 -23.69 7.26 15.88
N ASP A 182 -22.45 7.14 16.25
CA ASP A 182 -21.57 8.29 16.49
C ASP A 182 -20.19 8.11 15.80
N GLY A 183 -20.18 7.36 14.72
CA GLY A 183 -19.02 7.20 13.88
C GLY A 183 -18.58 8.50 13.22
N SER A 184 -17.32 8.56 12.83
CA SER A 184 -16.70 9.75 12.23
C SER A 184 -15.52 9.39 11.33
N VAL A 185 -15.12 10.34 10.47
CA VAL A 185 -13.91 10.23 9.63
C VAL A 185 -13.01 11.42 9.90
N HIS A 186 -11.72 11.17 10.00
CA HIS A 186 -10.72 12.19 10.34
C HIS A 186 -9.53 12.16 9.38
N SER A 187 -8.73 13.21 9.41
CA SER A 187 -7.41 13.26 8.76
C SER A 187 -6.40 14.00 9.64
N ALA A 188 -5.11 13.71 9.41
CA ALA A 188 -3.98 14.45 10.00
C ALA A 188 -2.78 14.44 9.05
N ASN A 189 -1.78 15.27 9.34
CA ASN A 189 -0.47 15.11 8.74
C ASN A 189 0.16 13.77 9.14
N LEU A 190 1.16 13.30 8.41
CA LEU A 190 1.80 12.00 8.67
C LEU A 190 2.60 11.94 9.98
N ASP A 191 2.81 13.07 10.63
CA ASP A 191 3.39 13.17 11.98
C ASP A 191 2.33 13.22 13.10
N GLY A 192 1.04 13.07 12.76
CA GLY A 192 -0.07 13.16 13.71
C GLY A 192 -0.55 14.58 14.00
N SER A 193 0.08 15.61 13.46
CA SER A 193 -0.33 17.02 13.65
C SER A 193 -1.52 17.41 12.75
N ASP A 194 -2.10 18.58 12.98
CA ASP A 194 -3.20 19.16 12.17
C ASP A 194 -4.39 18.19 11.96
N ILE A 195 -4.89 17.62 13.05
CA ILE A 195 -6.05 16.72 13.01
C ILE A 195 -7.29 17.50 12.59
N LYS A 196 -8.02 16.97 11.59
CA LYS A 196 -9.28 17.54 11.07
C LYS A 196 -10.37 16.48 11.09
N THR A 197 -11.58 16.91 11.44
CA THR A 197 -12.78 16.09 11.27
C THR A 197 -13.29 16.28 9.84
N ILE A 198 -13.33 15.19 9.08
CA ILE A 198 -13.79 15.15 7.69
C ILE A 198 -15.29 14.86 7.65
N ILE A 199 -15.73 13.81 8.33
CA ILE A 199 -17.15 13.51 8.52
C ILE A 199 -17.43 13.58 10.03
N PRO A 200 -18.33 14.47 10.49
CA PRO A 200 -18.60 14.63 11.90
C PRO A 200 -19.33 13.43 12.50
N SER A 201 -19.16 13.27 13.81
CA SER A 201 -19.85 12.24 14.59
C SER A 201 -21.37 12.33 14.41
N GLY A 202 -22.00 11.19 14.13
CA GLY A 202 -23.43 11.06 13.92
C GLY A 202 -23.90 11.27 12.47
N ALA A 203 -23.02 11.69 11.56
CA ALA A 203 -23.33 11.74 10.13
C ALA A 203 -23.21 10.37 9.43
N VAL A 204 -22.52 9.44 10.07
CA VAL A 204 -22.38 8.02 9.67
C VAL A 204 -22.51 7.16 10.92
N HIS A 205 -22.87 5.88 10.73
CA HIS A 205 -23.15 5.00 11.87
C HIS A 205 -21.88 4.38 12.43
N THR A 206 -21.26 3.47 11.65
CA THR A 206 -20.08 2.69 12.07
C THR A 206 -19.15 2.56 10.86
N PRO A 207 -18.45 3.64 10.48
CA PRO A 207 -17.56 3.61 9.35
C PRO A 207 -16.41 2.62 9.62
N LYS A 208 -16.14 1.79 8.60
CA LYS A 208 -15.17 0.71 8.63
C LYS A 208 -13.97 1.04 7.74
N GLN A 209 -13.56 0.12 6.89
CA GLN A 209 -12.40 0.34 6.03
C GLN A 209 -12.61 1.50 5.07
N LEU A 210 -11.53 2.19 4.76
CA LEU A 210 -11.50 3.29 3.82
C LEU A 210 -10.35 3.17 2.83
N VAL A 211 -10.51 3.82 1.66
CA VAL A 211 -9.49 3.93 0.63
C VAL A 211 -9.43 5.35 0.07
N VAL A 212 -8.23 5.81 -0.23
CA VAL A 212 -7.92 7.11 -0.81
C VAL A 212 -7.77 6.99 -2.33
N ASP A 213 -8.52 7.81 -3.08
CA ASP A 213 -8.24 8.12 -4.47
C ASP A 213 -7.42 9.44 -4.53
N ASP A 214 -6.13 9.29 -4.49
CA ASP A 214 -5.18 10.40 -4.39
C ASP A 214 -5.20 11.32 -5.63
N ALA A 215 -5.53 10.76 -6.80
CA ALA A 215 -5.59 11.51 -8.06
C ALA A 215 -6.78 12.47 -8.10
N ASN A 216 -7.93 12.06 -7.60
CA ASN A 216 -9.17 12.82 -7.59
C ASN A 216 -9.46 13.48 -6.24
N GLN A 217 -8.62 13.28 -5.22
CA GLN A 217 -8.77 13.80 -3.85
C GLN A 217 -10.09 13.35 -3.20
N HIS A 218 -10.45 12.09 -3.41
CA HIS A 218 -11.65 11.48 -2.82
C HIS A 218 -11.27 10.43 -1.77
N ILE A 219 -12.15 10.28 -0.79
CA ILE A 219 -12.16 9.21 0.20
C ILE A 219 -13.39 8.36 -0.05
N TYR A 220 -13.22 7.06 -0.06
CA TYR A 220 -14.31 6.09 -0.09
C TYR A 220 -14.26 5.26 1.17
N PHE A 221 -15.40 4.94 1.76
CA PHE A 221 -15.47 4.12 2.97
C PHE A 221 -16.79 3.36 3.06
N CYS A 222 -16.77 2.25 3.78
CA CYS A 222 -17.96 1.49 4.12
C CYS A 222 -18.51 1.93 5.48
N ASP A 223 -19.83 2.05 5.58
CA ASP A 223 -20.55 2.22 6.85
C ASP A 223 -21.30 0.93 7.17
N ARG A 224 -20.82 0.17 8.16
CA ARG A 224 -21.26 -1.20 8.41
C ARG A 224 -22.73 -1.26 8.84
N GLU A 225 -23.06 -0.75 9.99
CA GLU A 225 -24.42 -0.70 10.50
C GLU A 225 -25.28 0.36 9.77
N GLY A 226 -24.63 1.38 9.16
CA GLY A 226 -25.29 2.31 8.24
C GLY A 226 -25.64 1.68 6.90
N MET A 227 -25.13 0.47 6.62
CA MET A 227 -25.42 -0.34 5.42
C MET A 227 -25.16 0.41 4.13
N GLY A 228 -24.04 1.16 4.06
CA GLY A 228 -23.73 2.03 2.96
C GLY A 228 -22.26 1.96 2.50
N VAL A 229 -22.07 2.35 1.23
CA VAL A 229 -20.78 2.71 0.67
C VAL A 229 -20.79 4.19 0.37
N HIS A 230 -19.84 4.92 0.91
CA HIS A 230 -19.81 6.39 0.90
C HIS A 230 -18.60 6.91 0.12
N GLN A 231 -18.73 8.15 -0.35
CA GLN A 231 -17.67 8.96 -0.93
C GLN A 231 -17.75 10.37 -0.40
N CYS A 232 -16.59 11.02 -0.19
CA CYS A 232 -16.49 12.48 0.01
C CYS A 232 -15.15 13.00 -0.54
N ASN A 233 -15.03 14.31 -0.64
CA ASN A 233 -13.74 14.97 -0.88
C ASN A 233 -12.83 14.89 0.36
N PHE A 234 -11.53 15.18 0.22
CA PHE A 234 -10.57 15.22 1.33
C PHE A 234 -10.91 16.21 2.46
N ASP A 235 -11.73 17.20 2.16
CA ASP A 235 -12.23 18.19 3.14
C ASP A 235 -13.61 17.85 3.70
N GLY A 236 -14.21 16.71 3.30
CA GLY A 236 -15.53 16.26 3.69
C GLY A 236 -16.68 16.84 2.87
N SER A 237 -16.41 17.75 1.94
CA SER A 237 -17.44 18.23 0.99
C SER A 237 -17.89 17.13 0.04
N ASP A 238 -19.02 17.33 -0.62
CA ASP A 238 -19.64 16.37 -1.55
C ASP A 238 -19.81 14.96 -0.97
N HIS A 239 -20.08 14.86 0.33
CA HIS A 239 -20.39 13.59 0.98
C HIS A 239 -21.67 13.00 0.40
N ARG A 240 -21.54 11.82 -0.18
CA ARG A 240 -22.67 11.10 -0.82
C ARG A 240 -22.61 9.60 -0.54
N ILE A 241 -23.77 8.97 -0.56
CA ILE A 241 -23.89 7.51 -0.50
C ILE A 241 -23.89 6.98 -1.95
N LEU A 242 -22.96 6.10 -2.26
CA LEU A 242 -22.85 5.45 -3.58
C LEU A 242 -23.73 4.20 -3.67
N VAL A 243 -23.78 3.43 -2.59
CA VAL A 243 -24.58 2.20 -2.48
C VAL A 243 -25.25 2.18 -1.11
N GLN A 244 -26.55 1.92 -1.08
CA GLN A 244 -27.34 1.74 0.15
C GLN A 244 -27.96 0.35 0.13
N THR A 245 -27.53 -0.55 1.02
CA THR A 245 -27.96 -1.95 1.03
C THR A 245 -29.12 -2.24 1.97
N GLY A 246 -29.47 -1.28 2.81
CA GLY A 246 -30.62 -1.34 3.75
C GLY A 246 -30.80 -0.01 4.46
N LEU A 247 -31.84 0.13 5.25
CA LEU A 247 -32.20 1.34 5.98
C LEU A 247 -32.26 1.10 7.49
N LEU A 248 -31.64 1.99 8.26
CA LEU A 248 -31.60 1.91 9.74
C LEU A 248 -32.99 1.92 10.40
N ASP A 249 -33.95 2.64 9.78
CA ASP A 249 -35.33 2.76 10.27
C ASP A 249 -36.18 1.52 9.98
N HIS A 250 -35.65 0.58 9.20
CA HIS A 250 -36.32 -0.69 8.91
C HIS A 250 -35.74 -1.78 9.81
N PRO A 251 -36.51 -2.32 10.79
CA PRO A 251 -36.01 -3.35 11.70
C PRO A 251 -35.48 -4.60 11.00
N GLU A 252 -36.10 -5.00 9.88
CA GLU A 252 -35.71 -6.16 9.08
C GLU A 252 -34.31 -5.97 8.45
N ASP A 253 -33.97 -4.75 8.04
CA ASP A 253 -32.67 -4.43 7.44
C ASP A 253 -31.57 -4.33 8.51
N LYS A 254 -31.88 -3.69 9.64
CA LYS A 254 -30.95 -3.45 10.72
C LYS A 254 -30.37 -4.74 11.29
N ASP A 255 -31.17 -5.77 11.41
CA ASP A 255 -30.76 -7.07 11.98
C ASP A 255 -30.17 -8.02 10.92
N ASP A 256 -30.28 -7.66 9.64
CA ASP A 256 -29.71 -8.44 8.53
C ASP A 256 -28.23 -8.11 8.30
N MET A 257 -27.34 -8.82 9.00
CA MET A 257 -25.89 -8.67 8.86
C MET A 257 -25.35 -8.94 7.45
N THR A 258 -26.15 -9.53 6.56
CA THR A 258 -25.74 -9.71 5.15
C THR A 258 -25.75 -8.42 4.35
N ARG A 259 -26.33 -7.34 4.89
CA ARG A 259 -26.35 -5.99 4.31
C ARG A 259 -25.16 -5.12 4.75
N TRP A 260 -24.39 -5.57 5.72
CA TRP A 260 -23.30 -4.81 6.33
C TRP A 260 -22.08 -4.70 5.44
N CYS A 261 -21.78 -3.49 4.98
CA CYS A 261 -20.62 -3.16 4.14
C CYS A 261 -19.39 -2.94 5.03
N VAL A 262 -18.22 -3.54 4.68
CA VAL A 262 -17.02 -3.49 5.55
C VAL A 262 -15.77 -3.05 4.81
N GLY A 263 -15.28 -3.82 3.85
CA GLY A 263 -14.06 -3.54 3.10
C GLY A 263 -14.36 -2.80 1.80
N ILE A 264 -13.39 -2.04 1.30
CA ILE A 264 -13.58 -1.20 0.12
C ILE A 264 -12.29 -1.09 -0.71
N ALA A 265 -12.42 -1.13 -2.02
CA ALA A 265 -11.37 -0.77 -2.96
C ALA A 265 -11.95 0.02 -4.13
N VAL A 266 -11.15 0.84 -4.80
CA VAL A 266 -11.60 1.61 -5.95
C VAL A 266 -10.65 1.49 -7.13
N ASP A 267 -11.21 1.48 -8.34
CA ASP A 267 -10.49 1.62 -9.61
C ASP A 267 -10.93 2.90 -10.31
N PRO A 268 -10.29 4.04 -10.05
CA PRO A 268 -10.67 5.30 -10.67
C PRO A 268 -10.51 5.30 -12.19
N ALA A 269 -9.56 4.53 -12.72
CA ALA A 269 -9.29 4.47 -14.15
C ALA A 269 -10.38 3.72 -14.94
N ARG A 270 -10.94 2.65 -14.34
CA ARG A 270 -12.03 1.88 -14.92
C ARG A 270 -13.41 2.35 -14.42
N GLY A 271 -13.45 3.23 -13.44
CA GLY A 271 -14.68 3.80 -12.91
C GLY A 271 -15.41 2.90 -11.91
N TYR A 272 -14.75 1.92 -11.29
CA TYR A 272 -15.39 0.95 -10.39
C TYR A 272 -15.13 1.21 -8.91
N VAL A 273 -16.12 0.86 -8.07
CA VAL A 273 -16.01 0.66 -6.64
C VAL A 273 -16.32 -0.80 -6.30
N TYR A 274 -15.51 -1.37 -5.39
CA TYR A 274 -15.64 -2.75 -4.89
C TYR A 274 -15.88 -2.71 -3.39
N TRP A 275 -16.75 -3.58 -2.87
CA TRP A 275 -16.97 -3.67 -1.43
C TRP A 275 -17.28 -5.09 -0.98
N THR A 276 -17.01 -5.36 0.29
CA THR A 276 -17.40 -6.61 0.95
C THR A 276 -18.70 -6.43 1.73
N GLN A 277 -19.52 -7.47 1.75
CA GLN A 277 -20.58 -7.68 2.73
C GLN A 277 -20.24 -8.96 3.50
N LYS A 278 -19.78 -8.80 4.76
CA LYS A 278 -19.19 -9.91 5.50
C LYS A 278 -20.19 -11.00 5.95
N GLY A 279 -21.45 -10.65 6.06
CA GLY A 279 -22.48 -11.50 6.66
C GLY A 279 -22.35 -11.66 8.19
N PRO A 280 -23.14 -12.54 8.79
CA PRO A 280 -22.96 -12.92 10.19
C PRO A 280 -21.57 -13.54 10.41
N SER A 281 -21.02 -13.35 11.60
CA SER A 281 -19.67 -13.79 11.93
C SER A 281 -19.49 -15.30 11.64
N LYS A 282 -18.48 -15.63 10.84
CA LYS A 282 -18.07 -16.99 10.49
C LYS A 282 -19.16 -17.87 9.86
N ALA A 283 -20.21 -17.26 9.31
CA ALA A 283 -21.39 -17.98 8.81
C ALA A 283 -21.29 -18.46 7.35
N GLY A 284 -20.22 -18.16 6.62
CA GLY A 284 -20.09 -18.53 5.20
C GLY A 284 -21.08 -17.81 4.30
N LYS A 285 -21.55 -16.62 4.67
CA LYS A 285 -22.47 -15.79 3.90
C LYS A 285 -21.85 -14.52 3.33
N GLY A 286 -20.52 -14.45 3.37
CA GLY A 286 -19.78 -13.32 2.86
C GLY A 286 -19.88 -13.18 1.33
N ARG A 287 -19.85 -11.95 0.87
CA ARG A 287 -19.97 -11.59 -0.56
C ARG A 287 -19.02 -10.44 -0.89
N ILE A 288 -18.59 -10.37 -2.17
CA ILE A 288 -17.88 -9.25 -2.75
C ILE A 288 -18.66 -8.76 -3.96
N PHE A 289 -18.82 -7.46 -4.05
CA PHE A 289 -19.58 -6.77 -5.10
C PHE A 289 -18.70 -5.75 -5.82
N ARG A 290 -19.17 -5.35 -7.01
CA ARG A 290 -18.68 -4.22 -7.80
C ARG A 290 -19.85 -3.40 -8.32
N ALA A 291 -19.65 -2.09 -8.49
CA ALA A 291 -20.55 -1.20 -9.21
C ALA A 291 -19.74 -0.06 -9.86
N GLU A 292 -20.35 0.66 -10.78
CA GLU A 292 -19.80 1.91 -11.28
C GLU A 292 -19.64 2.93 -10.14
N ARG A 293 -18.65 3.79 -10.22
CA ARG A 293 -18.44 4.88 -9.24
C ARG A 293 -19.55 5.92 -9.26
N GLU A 294 -20.10 6.17 -10.44
CA GLU A 294 -21.22 7.08 -10.62
C GLU A 294 -22.55 6.32 -10.66
N ILE A 295 -23.55 6.86 -10.00
CA ILE A 295 -24.90 6.29 -10.04
C ILE A 295 -25.51 6.62 -11.41
N LEU A 296 -26.11 5.62 -12.06
CA LEU A 296 -26.72 5.80 -13.37
C LEU A 296 -27.85 6.83 -13.32
N ALA A 297 -28.05 7.56 -14.41
CA ALA A 297 -29.06 8.60 -14.48
C ALA A 297 -30.49 8.05 -14.22
N GLY A 298 -31.16 8.62 -13.24
CA GLY A 298 -32.52 8.19 -12.84
C GLY A 298 -32.54 7.13 -11.75
N GLU A 299 -31.38 6.65 -11.30
CA GLU A 299 -31.22 5.72 -10.18
C GLU A 299 -30.80 6.42 -8.88
N THR A 300 -30.88 5.72 -7.79
CA THR A 300 -30.45 6.16 -6.46
C THR A 300 -29.52 5.11 -5.85
N ALA A 301 -28.82 5.44 -4.78
CA ALA A 301 -27.95 4.51 -4.07
C ALA A 301 -28.65 3.20 -3.63
N SER A 302 -29.99 3.22 -3.47
CA SER A 302 -30.77 2.08 -2.99
C SER A 302 -31.33 1.19 -4.11
N ASN A 303 -31.36 1.66 -5.37
CA ASN A 303 -32.01 0.94 -6.49
C ASN A 303 -31.11 0.85 -7.73
N ARG A 304 -29.80 0.78 -7.54
CA ARG A 304 -28.81 0.64 -8.61
C ARG A 304 -28.97 -0.69 -9.35
N SER A 305 -29.04 -0.61 -10.69
CA SER A 305 -29.09 -1.80 -11.56
C SER A 305 -27.72 -2.34 -11.96
N ASP A 306 -26.66 -1.58 -11.74
CA ASP A 306 -25.28 -1.89 -12.13
C ASP A 306 -24.49 -2.64 -11.05
N ILE A 307 -25.10 -3.01 -9.92
CA ILE A 307 -24.45 -3.79 -8.89
C ILE A 307 -24.22 -5.22 -9.37
N GLU A 308 -22.95 -5.62 -9.43
CA GLU A 308 -22.55 -6.97 -9.79
C GLU A 308 -22.08 -7.75 -8.55
N LEU A 309 -22.58 -8.98 -8.40
CA LEU A 309 -22.09 -9.93 -7.41
C LEU A 309 -20.90 -10.69 -8.00
N LEU A 310 -19.69 -10.43 -7.49
CA LEU A 310 -18.47 -11.06 -7.96
C LEU A 310 -18.20 -12.41 -7.28
N LEU A 311 -18.33 -12.44 -5.96
CA LEU A 311 -18.08 -13.63 -5.13
C LEU A 311 -19.16 -13.77 -4.06
N GLN A 312 -19.52 -15.01 -3.75
CA GLN A 312 -20.45 -15.34 -2.67
C GLN A 312 -20.03 -16.61 -1.92
N GLY A 313 -20.63 -16.83 -0.76
CA GLY A 313 -20.33 -18.00 0.06
C GLY A 313 -18.93 -17.95 0.68
N LEU A 314 -18.36 -16.75 0.81
CA LEU A 314 -17.08 -16.53 1.48
C LEU A 314 -17.26 -16.67 3.00
N PRO A 315 -16.23 -17.17 3.73
CA PRO A 315 -16.34 -17.37 5.17
C PRO A 315 -16.71 -16.11 5.96
N GLU A 316 -15.90 -15.05 5.87
CA GLU A 316 -16.15 -13.72 6.43
C GLU A 316 -15.16 -12.70 5.83
N PRO A 317 -15.36 -12.23 4.58
CA PRO A 317 -14.45 -11.27 3.93
C PRO A 317 -14.53 -9.92 4.64
N ILE A 318 -13.37 -9.32 4.91
CA ILE A 318 -13.27 -8.07 5.64
C ILE A 318 -12.82 -6.95 4.71
N ASP A 319 -11.53 -6.74 4.52
CA ASP A 319 -11.00 -5.62 3.77
C ASP A 319 -10.61 -6.01 2.34
N LEU A 320 -10.48 -5.00 1.47
CA LEU A 320 -10.14 -5.13 0.06
C LEU A 320 -8.94 -4.26 -0.30
N GLU A 321 -8.09 -4.77 -1.16
CA GLU A 321 -7.04 -4.00 -1.82
C GLU A 321 -6.99 -4.36 -3.31
N LEU A 322 -6.81 -3.36 -4.18
CA LEU A 322 -6.77 -3.55 -5.63
C LEU A 322 -5.39 -3.22 -6.20
N ASP A 323 -4.73 -4.23 -6.76
CA ASP A 323 -3.63 -4.00 -7.69
C ASP A 323 -4.19 -3.48 -9.02
N ARG A 324 -4.21 -2.16 -9.16
CA ARG A 324 -4.75 -1.48 -10.34
C ARG A 324 -3.96 -1.78 -11.62
N LYS A 325 -2.67 -2.07 -11.50
CA LYS A 325 -1.80 -2.37 -12.64
C LYS A 325 -2.09 -3.76 -13.23
N ASN A 326 -2.21 -4.75 -12.35
CA ASN A 326 -2.40 -6.14 -12.75
C ASN A 326 -3.89 -6.56 -12.71
N GLN A 327 -4.76 -5.67 -12.24
CA GLN A 327 -6.21 -5.91 -12.07
C GLN A 327 -6.47 -7.17 -11.22
N VAL A 328 -5.85 -7.19 -10.04
CA VAL A 328 -6.01 -8.26 -9.04
C VAL A 328 -6.60 -7.67 -7.77
N LEU A 329 -7.72 -8.22 -7.34
CA LEU A 329 -8.38 -7.88 -6.09
C LEU A 329 -7.92 -8.84 -4.99
N TYR A 330 -7.43 -8.29 -3.88
CA TYR A 330 -7.03 -9.00 -2.69
C TYR A 330 -8.06 -8.77 -1.58
N TRP A 331 -8.23 -9.76 -0.69
CA TRP A 331 -9.05 -9.57 0.51
C TRP A 331 -8.56 -10.41 1.68
N THR A 332 -8.77 -9.88 2.88
CA THR A 332 -8.66 -10.62 4.13
C THR A 332 -9.96 -11.33 4.43
N ASP A 333 -9.88 -12.54 4.95
CA ASP A 333 -11.03 -13.32 5.37
C ASP A 333 -10.84 -13.81 6.82
N ARG A 334 -11.76 -13.42 7.70
CA ARG A 334 -11.71 -13.67 9.14
C ARG A 334 -12.46 -14.93 9.57
N GLY A 335 -13.05 -15.65 8.63
CA GLY A 335 -13.84 -16.86 8.91
C GLY A 335 -13.02 -18.01 9.48
N GLU A 336 -13.67 -19.17 9.63
CA GLU A 336 -13.06 -20.35 10.23
C GLU A 336 -12.06 -21.04 9.31
N HIS A 337 -11.03 -21.65 9.91
CA HIS A 337 -10.15 -22.57 9.20
C HIS A 337 -10.93 -23.74 8.60
N PRO A 338 -10.49 -24.33 7.47
CA PRO A 338 -9.22 -24.07 6.76
C PRO A 338 -9.31 -23.01 5.68
N VAL A 339 -10.47 -22.45 5.37
CA VAL A 339 -10.67 -21.51 4.26
C VAL A 339 -10.71 -20.06 4.70
N GLY A 340 -11.09 -19.78 5.95
CA GLY A 340 -10.97 -18.47 6.59
C GLY A 340 -9.63 -18.29 7.30
N CYS A 341 -9.49 -17.22 8.09
CA CYS A 341 -8.24 -16.72 8.66
C CYS A 341 -7.14 -16.68 7.58
N SER A 342 -7.46 -16.05 6.44
CA SER A 342 -6.69 -16.14 5.20
C SER A 342 -6.57 -14.81 4.47
N LEU A 343 -5.52 -14.70 3.65
CA LEU A 343 -5.37 -13.70 2.61
C LEU A 343 -5.64 -14.35 1.26
N ASN A 344 -6.47 -13.72 0.46
CA ASN A 344 -6.98 -14.26 -0.79
C ASN A 344 -6.80 -13.26 -1.92
N ARG A 345 -6.87 -13.74 -3.19
CA ARG A 345 -6.92 -12.88 -4.36
C ARG A 345 -7.75 -13.48 -5.49
N ILE A 346 -8.15 -12.62 -6.42
CA ILE A 346 -8.79 -12.99 -7.69
C ILE A 346 -8.44 -11.96 -8.76
N SER A 347 -8.35 -12.39 -10.03
CA SER A 347 -8.23 -11.46 -11.15
C SER A 347 -9.59 -10.82 -11.45
N VAL A 348 -9.57 -9.49 -11.62
CA VAL A 348 -10.74 -8.69 -12.04
C VAL A 348 -10.50 -7.99 -13.39
N ALA A 349 -9.56 -8.52 -14.19
CA ALA A 349 -9.13 -7.92 -15.45
C ALA A 349 -10.17 -8.03 -16.58
N GLY A 350 -11.03 -9.05 -16.57
CA GLY A 350 -12.05 -9.28 -17.60
C GLY A 350 -13.41 -8.67 -17.26
N ASP A 351 -14.33 -8.73 -18.22
CA ASP A 351 -15.73 -8.33 -18.01
C ASP A 351 -16.46 -9.41 -17.17
N GLU A 352 -16.13 -10.68 -17.39
CA GLU A 352 -16.62 -11.81 -16.60
C GLU A 352 -15.54 -12.30 -15.63
N ILE A 353 -15.85 -12.27 -14.35
CA ILE A 353 -15.00 -12.81 -13.30
C ILE A 353 -15.29 -14.29 -13.12
N GLN A 354 -14.22 -15.10 -13.02
CA GLN A 354 -14.32 -16.54 -12.81
C GLN A 354 -14.16 -16.85 -11.31
N PRO A 355 -15.24 -17.04 -10.53
CA PRO A 355 -15.18 -17.21 -9.07
C PRO A 355 -14.31 -18.36 -8.61
N GLU A 356 -14.18 -19.42 -9.44
CA GLU A 356 -13.33 -20.57 -9.18
C GLU A 356 -11.83 -20.29 -9.30
N SER A 357 -11.45 -19.18 -9.94
CA SER A 357 -10.05 -18.75 -10.08
C SER A 357 -9.50 -18.07 -8.83
N LYS A 358 -10.32 -17.92 -7.77
CA LYS A 358 -9.84 -17.36 -6.51
C LYS A 358 -8.75 -18.22 -5.90
N GLU A 359 -7.72 -17.58 -5.36
CA GLU A 359 -6.59 -18.21 -4.72
C GLU A 359 -6.45 -17.77 -3.27
N ILE A 360 -6.02 -18.70 -2.40
CA ILE A 360 -5.59 -18.39 -1.04
C ILE A 360 -4.07 -18.26 -1.04
N LEU A 361 -3.57 -17.06 -0.79
CA LEU A 361 -2.14 -16.76 -0.77
C LEU A 361 -1.47 -17.14 0.54
N ALA A 362 -2.16 -16.93 1.65
CA ALA A 362 -1.66 -17.27 2.98
C ALA A 362 -2.81 -17.65 3.91
N ARG A 363 -2.49 -18.48 4.89
CA ARG A 363 -3.41 -19.00 5.91
C ARG A 363 -2.82 -18.82 7.30
N GLN A 364 -3.60 -19.25 8.32
CA GLN A 364 -3.15 -19.26 9.71
C GLN A 364 -2.82 -17.85 10.22
N PHE A 365 -3.61 -16.86 9.84
CA PHE A 365 -3.75 -15.64 10.58
C PHE A 365 -4.60 -15.91 11.83
N HIS A 366 -4.60 -15.00 12.79
CA HIS A 366 -5.50 -15.10 13.92
C HIS A 366 -6.89 -14.56 13.55
N GLU A 367 -7.02 -13.24 13.35
CA GLU A 367 -8.20 -12.58 12.78
C GLU A 367 -7.75 -11.41 11.89
N PRO A 368 -7.42 -11.66 10.61
CA PRO A 368 -6.88 -10.63 9.71
C PRO A 368 -7.97 -9.62 9.34
N ILE A 369 -7.65 -8.33 9.43
CA ILE A 369 -8.55 -7.21 9.17
C ILE A 369 -8.06 -6.38 7.98
N GLY A 370 -7.24 -5.36 8.21
CA GLY A 370 -6.75 -4.46 7.18
C GLY A 370 -5.64 -5.05 6.33
N LEU A 371 -5.56 -4.64 5.07
CA LEU A 371 -4.47 -5.03 4.18
C LEU A 371 -4.06 -3.86 3.27
N LYS A 372 -2.78 -3.86 2.86
CA LYS A 372 -2.23 -2.95 1.85
C LYS A 372 -1.20 -3.65 0.98
N LEU A 373 -1.23 -3.37 -0.32
CA LEU A 373 -0.22 -3.83 -1.27
C LEU A 373 0.90 -2.78 -1.36
N ASN A 374 2.15 -3.21 -1.18
CA ASN A 374 3.30 -2.33 -1.32
C ASN A 374 3.86 -2.31 -2.76
N THR A 375 4.77 -1.39 -3.04
CA THR A 375 5.42 -1.24 -4.36
C THR A 375 6.25 -2.44 -4.79
N LYS A 376 6.56 -3.36 -3.87
CA LYS A 376 7.25 -4.64 -4.14
C LYS A 376 6.31 -5.81 -4.43
N ASN A 377 5.00 -5.54 -4.57
CA ASN A 377 3.93 -6.53 -4.71
C ASN A 377 3.83 -7.51 -3.52
N GLU A 378 4.17 -7.05 -2.32
CA GLU A 378 3.92 -7.77 -1.08
C GLU A 378 2.69 -7.20 -0.39
N VAL A 379 1.90 -8.03 0.25
CA VAL A 379 0.71 -7.58 1.01
C VAL A 379 1.08 -7.50 2.49
N ILE A 380 0.86 -6.33 3.07
CA ILE A 380 0.94 -6.11 4.52
C ILE A 380 -0.46 -6.36 5.10
N VAL A 381 -0.54 -7.16 6.13
CA VAL A 381 -1.83 -7.54 6.78
C VAL A 381 -1.77 -7.21 8.25
N ALA A 382 -2.74 -6.43 8.73
CA ALA A 382 -2.98 -6.15 10.15
C ALA A 382 -3.98 -7.15 10.74
N ASP A 383 -3.70 -7.65 11.95
CA ASP A 383 -4.42 -8.75 12.59
C ASP A 383 -4.85 -8.37 14.01
N LEU A 384 -6.10 -8.65 14.37
CA LEU A 384 -6.62 -8.42 15.73
C LEU A 384 -5.86 -9.20 16.82
N GLY A 385 -5.13 -10.26 16.45
CA GLY A 385 -4.24 -10.98 17.36
C GLY A 385 -2.97 -10.22 17.73
N GLY A 386 -2.78 -9.00 17.23
CA GLY A 386 -1.63 -8.14 17.55
C GLY A 386 -0.41 -8.35 16.66
N SER A 387 -0.57 -9.05 15.56
CA SER A 387 0.50 -9.26 14.58
C SER A 387 0.30 -8.43 13.33
N VAL A 388 1.41 -8.02 12.73
CA VAL A 388 1.46 -7.48 11.35
C VAL A 388 2.29 -8.43 10.52
N TYR A 389 1.72 -8.85 9.41
CA TYR A 389 2.35 -9.81 8.51
C TYR A 389 2.74 -9.16 7.20
N ARG A 390 3.83 -9.65 6.60
CA ARG A 390 4.19 -9.40 5.22
C ARG A 390 4.04 -10.70 4.44
N VAL A 391 3.27 -10.65 3.36
CA VAL A 391 3.00 -11.79 2.48
C VAL A 391 3.50 -11.49 1.08
N GLY A 392 4.55 -12.18 0.66
CA GLY A 392 5.15 -12.14 -0.68
C GLY A 392 5.37 -13.55 -1.19
N GLN A 393 6.64 -13.99 -1.34
CA GLN A 393 6.97 -15.39 -1.62
C GLN A 393 6.62 -16.34 -0.45
N GLY A 394 6.36 -15.79 0.74
CA GLY A 394 5.95 -16.48 1.95
C GLY A 394 5.30 -15.50 2.91
N LYS A 395 4.76 -16.01 4.02
CA LYS A 395 4.19 -15.20 5.10
C LYS A 395 5.22 -15.05 6.22
N THR A 396 5.55 -13.81 6.61
CA THR A 396 6.43 -13.48 7.72
C THR A 396 5.76 -12.51 8.69
N VAL A 397 5.98 -12.69 9.99
CA VAL A 397 5.60 -11.70 11.01
C VAL A 397 6.65 -10.60 11.00
N ILE A 398 6.23 -9.35 10.82
CA ILE A 398 7.13 -8.18 10.84
C ILE A 398 6.97 -7.35 12.12
N LEU A 399 5.85 -7.53 12.82
CA LEU A 399 5.57 -6.92 14.13
C LEU A 399 4.63 -7.83 14.91
N GLU A 400 4.85 -7.94 16.22
CA GLU A 400 3.98 -8.68 17.14
C GLU A 400 3.89 -7.93 18.47
N ASN A 401 2.68 -7.61 18.91
CA ASN A 401 2.37 -6.88 20.13
C ASN A 401 1.12 -7.42 20.82
N GLN A 402 0.83 -6.93 22.02
CA GLN A 402 -0.38 -7.25 22.79
C GLN A 402 -1.51 -6.20 22.56
N VAL A 403 -1.68 -5.76 21.31
CA VAL A 403 -2.71 -4.82 20.88
C VAL A 403 -3.58 -5.46 19.81
N CYS A 404 -4.66 -4.82 19.40
CA CYS A 404 -5.56 -5.34 18.36
C CYS A 404 -5.51 -4.42 17.13
N TYR A 405 -4.82 -4.87 16.09
CA TYR A 405 -4.69 -4.08 14.86
C TYR A 405 -5.90 -4.27 13.94
N THR A 406 -6.44 -3.15 13.41
CA THR A 406 -7.60 -3.13 12.52
C THR A 406 -7.28 -2.60 11.13
N GLY A 407 -6.53 -1.52 11.02
CA GLY A 407 -6.22 -0.88 9.76
C GLY A 407 -4.72 -0.80 9.49
N VAL A 408 -4.34 -0.76 8.22
CA VAL A 408 -2.97 -0.56 7.76
C VAL A 408 -2.94 0.42 6.59
N GLY A 409 -2.07 1.44 6.68
CA GLY A 409 -1.73 2.37 5.61
C GLY A 409 -0.23 2.33 5.34
N LEU A 410 0.20 2.65 4.13
CA LEU A 410 1.62 2.63 3.74
C LEU A 410 2.06 3.99 3.22
N GLN A 411 3.24 4.41 3.66
CA GLN A 411 4.04 5.45 3.01
C GLN A 411 5.32 4.81 2.45
N GLU A 412 5.58 5.01 1.17
CA GLU A 412 6.73 4.45 0.46
C GLU A 412 7.46 5.52 -0.37
#